data_767f44c958a47d9dc13524b9051f1b6d
#
_entry.id   767f44c958a47d9dc13524b9051f1b6d
#
_cell.length_a   1.000
_cell.length_b   1.000
_cell.length_c   1.000
_cell.angle_alpha   90.00
_cell.angle_beta   90.00
_cell.angle_gamma   90.00
#
_symmetry.space_group_name_H-M   'P 1'
#
loop_
_entity.id
_entity.type
_entity.pdbx_description
1 polymer ?
#
loop_
_entity_poly.entity_id
_entity_poly.type
_entity_poly.pdbx_seq_one_letter_code
_entity_poly.pdbx_strand_id
1 'polypeptide(L)'
;LHLLPPHMLSITWKNDINPFTSVISNIEKLEFITNSTSNLVLDLEDVYCFTDTTIGNSYLLPSNRIASQRYAISNIVKCYEAKGVLVDNRGALGIISNDSKDAMGQSLPIDNEDRDRLQTDYKKYGMLQNLYPLIITNATVKYQQIASSAKDLMLDEFIISDVKQLCNAFSFPFQLLAEGSETTF
;
A
#
# COMPACT_ATOMS: atom_id res chain seq x y z
N LEU A 1 0.27 26.84 -23.92
CA LEU A 1 0.04 26.55 -22.51
C LEU A 1 0.92 25.36 -22.12
N HIS A 2 1.78 25.55 -21.12
CA HIS A 2 2.67 24.48 -20.61
C HIS A 2 2.32 24.19 -19.17
N LEU A 3 2.21 22.90 -18.82
CA LEU A 3 2.04 22.48 -17.44
C LEU A 3 3.43 22.37 -16.80
N LEU A 4 3.66 23.16 -15.75
CA LEU A 4 4.92 23.14 -15.02
C LEU A 4 4.82 22.21 -13.81
N PRO A 5 5.73 21.22 -13.68
CA PRO A 5 5.72 20.31 -12.53
C PRO A 5 6.16 21.06 -11.26
N PRO A 6 5.39 20.97 -10.16
CA PRO A 6 5.65 21.74 -8.93
C PRO A 6 7.03 21.49 -8.31
N HIS A 7 7.56 20.28 -8.46
CA HIS A 7 8.87 19.92 -7.89
C HIS A 7 10.06 20.56 -8.62
N MET A 8 9.82 21.12 -9.81
CA MET A 8 10.84 21.88 -10.58
C MET A 8 10.70 23.40 -10.42
N LEU A 9 9.82 23.85 -9.53
CA LEU A 9 9.60 25.27 -9.28
C LEU A 9 10.25 25.68 -7.96
N SER A 10 11.05 26.75 -7.99
CA SER A 10 11.53 27.46 -6.82
C SER A 10 10.74 28.74 -6.64
N ILE A 11 10.12 28.90 -5.48
CA ILE A 11 9.25 30.04 -5.17
C ILE A 11 9.90 30.87 -4.09
N THR A 12 10.15 32.14 -4.39
CA THR A 12 10.59 33.14 -3.39
C THR A 12 9.38 33.99 -3.00
N TRP A 13 9.09 34.04 -1.70
CA TRP A 13 7.96 34.77 -1.15
C TRP A 13 8.37 36.19 -0.75
N LYS A 14 7.43 37.14 -0.89
CA LYS A 14 7.59 38.48 -0.35
C LYS A 14 7.73 38.46 1.16
N ASN A 15 8.48 39.40 1.72
CA ASN A 15 8.69 39.47 3.17
C ASN A 15 7.42 39.83 3.96
N ASP A 16 6.52 40.62 3.36
CA ASP A 16 5.25 41.01 3.97
C ASP A 16 4.09 40.29 3.27
N ILE A 17 3.80 39.09 3.77
CA ILE A 17 2.81 38.21 3.18
C ILE A 17 1.45 38.44 3.83
N ASN A 18 0.46 38.82 3.05
CA ASN A 18 -0.92 38.83 3.48
C ASN A 18 -1.59 37.48 3.14
N PRO A 19 -1.98 36.67 4.14
CA PRO A 19 -2.57 35.35 3.91
C PRO A 19 -3.95 35.39 3.24
N PHE A 20 -4.59 36.56 3.21
CA PHE A 20 -5.93 36.76 2.61
C PHE A 20 -5.88 37.19 1.14
N THR A 21 -4.70 37.44 0.60
CA THR A 21 -4.54 37.78 -0.82
C THR A 21 -4.27 36.50 -1.64
N SER A 22 -4.33 36.62 -2.97
CA SER A 22 -4.06 35.49 -3.84
C SER A 22 -2.62 35.00 -3.66
N VAL A 23 -2.40 33.70 -3.83
CA VAL A 23 -1.08 33.09 -3.72
C VAL A 23 -0.07 33.76 -4.65
N ILE A 24 -0.49 34.11 -5.88
CA ILE A 24 0.38 34.72 -6.88
C ILE A 24 0.86 36.12 -6.43
N SER A 25 -0.01 36.91 -5.80
CA SER A 25 0.35 38.26 -5.33
C SER A 25 1.39 38.24 -4.21
N ASN A 26 1.54 37.14 -3.50
CA ASN A 26 2.50 36.95 -2.42
C ASN A 26 3.86 36.41 -2.91
N ILE A 27 3.96 36.02 -4.18
CA ILE A 27 5.21 35.56 -4.78
C ILE A 27 6.02 36.77 -5.20
N GLU A 28 7.30 36.78 -4.85
CA GLU A 28 8.27 37.76 -5.31
C GLU A 28 8.93 37.30 -6.61
N LYS A 29 9.35 36.02 -6.64
CA LYS A 29 10.04 35.46 -7.78
C LYS A 29 9.66 33.97 -7.95
N LEU A 30 9.46 33.58 -9.19
CA LEU A 30 9.23 32.19 -9.57
C LEU A 30 10.30 31.74 -10.55
N GLU A 31 11.01 30.70 -10.22
CA GLU A 31 12.08 30.13 -11.04
C GLU A 31 11.75 28.69 -11.40
N PHE A 32 11.93 28.36 -12.67
CA PHE A 32 11.88 26.97 -13.14
C PHE A 32 13.29 26.38 -13.11
N ILE A 33 13.47 25.33 -12.31
CA ILE A 33 14.73 24.64 -12.17
C ILE A 33 14.91 23.72 -13.38
N THR A 34 15.84 24.08 -14.26
CA THR A 34 16.22 23.24 -15.37
C THR A 34 17.51 22.49 -15.01
N ASN A 35 17.73 21.34 -15.65
CA ASN A 35 19.01 20.60 -15.51
C ASN A 35 20.21 21.33 -16.13
N SER A 36 20.00 22.53 -16.62
CA SER A 36 21.04 23.42 -17.18
C SER A 36 21.57 24.37 -16.12
N THR A 37 22.71 24.99 -16.39
CA THR A 37 23.47 25.85 -15.48
C THR A 37 22.74 27.14 -15.03
N SER A 38 21.57 27.44 -15.61
CA SER A 38 20.77 28.62 -15.27
C SER A 38 19.29 28.27 -15.09
N ASN A 39 18.69 28.74 -14.01
CA ASN A 39 17.26 28.65 -13.80
C ASN A 39 16.55 29.67 -14.70
N LEU A 40 15.40 29.28 -15.23
CA LEU A 40 14.54 30.19 -16.00
C LEU A 40 13.64 30.96 -15.04
N VAL A 41 13.78 32.29 -15.02
CA VAL A 41 12.87 33.16 -14.27
C VAL A 41 11.59 33.32 -15.07
N LEU A 42 10.45 33.00 -14.44
CA LEU A 42 9.13 33.13 -15.05
C LEU A 42 8.50 34.44 -14.67
N ASP A 43 7.85 35.10 -15.65
CA ASP A 43 7.06 36.28 -15.41
C ASP A 43 5.74 35.85 -14.73
N LEU A 44 5.40 36.49 -13.61
CA LEU A 44 4.21 36.16 -12.83
C LEU A 44 2.91 36.48 -13.55
N GLU A 45 2.95 37.42 -14.51
CA GLU A 45 1.79 37.77 -15.32
C GLU A 45 1.40 36.67 -16.32
N ASP A 46 2.37 35.83 -16.71
CA ASP A 46 2.18 34.72 -17.64
C ASP A 46 1.87 33.38 -16.94
N VAL A 47 1.81 33.37 -15.60
CA VAL A 47 1.64 32.15 -14.82
C VAL A 47 0.27 32.07 -14.17
N TYR A 48 -0.45 31.00 -14.43
CA TYR A 48 -1.69 30.67 -13.73
C TYR A 48 -1.41 29.57 -12.69
N CYS A 49 -1.66 29.87 -11.42
CA CYS A 49 -1.50 28.92 -10.33
C CYS A 49 -2.86 28.29 -9.96
N PHE A 50 -2.99 27.01 -10.19
CA PHE A 50 -4.14 26.24 -9.73
C PHE A 50 -3.78 25.56 -8.42
N THR A 51 -4.43 25.97 -7.35
CA THR A 51 -4.26 25.35 -6.04
C THR A 51 -5.47 24.47 -5.74
N ASP A 52 -5.23 23.31 -5.15
CA ASP A 52 -6.28 22.45 -4.62
C ASP A 52 -6.79 23.05 -3.29
N THR A 53 -7.09 22.25 -2.31
CA THR A 53 -7.56 22.75 -1.02
C THR A 53 -6.41 23.17 -0.11
N THR A 54 -6.56 24.28 0.58
CA THR A 54 -5.70 24.65 1.71
C THR A 54 -6.26 24.01 2.98
N ILE A 55 -5.67 22.90 3.41
CA ILE A 55 -6.04 22.25 4.68
C ILE A 55 -4.92 22.53 5.68
N GLY A 56 -5.26 23.08 6.83
CA GLY A 56 -4.30 23.39 7.89
C GLY A 56 -3.92 24.87 7.97
N ASN A 57 -2.86 25.17 8.72
CA ASN A 57 -2.46 26.54 9.03
C ASN A 57 -1.63 27.23 7.92
N SER A 58 -1.46 26.57 6.77
CA SER A 58 -0.68 27.12 5.66
C SER A 58 -1.61 27.68 4.60
N TYR A 59 -1.89 28.98 4.69
CA TYR A 59 -2.70 29.69 3.68
C TYR A 59 -1.99 29.87 2.34
N LEU A 60 -0.68 29.64 2.31
CA LEU A 60 0.17 29.92 1.15
C LEU A 60 0.47 28.69 0.31
N LEU A 61 0.53 27.53 0.94
CA LEU A 61 0.83 26.29 0.26
C LEU A 61 -0.38 25.35 0.35
N PRO A 62 -0.95 24.95 -0.79
CA PRO A 62 -2.02 23.97 -0.79
C PRO A 62 -1.51 22.66 -0.24
N SER A 63 -2.29 22.02 0.62
CA SER A 63 -1.95 20.68 1.07
C SER A 63 -2.34 19.66 0.00
N ASN A 64 -1.43 18.75 -0.28
CA ASN A 64 -1.68 17.67 -1.21
C ASN A 64 -2.74 16.71 -0.62
N ARG A 65 -3.87 16.53 -1.31
CA ARG A 65 -4.93 15.58 -0.91
C ARG A 65 -4.39 14.17 -0.75
N ILE A 66 -3.45 13.77 -1.60
CA ILE A 66 -2.80 12.45 -1.50
C ILE A 66 -2.05 12.34 -0.16
N ALA A 67 -1.35 13.39 0.27
CA ALA A 67 -0.65 13.38 1.55
C ALA A 67 -1.61 13.23 2.74
N SER A 68 -2.80 13.83 2.68
CA SER A 68 -3.82 13.66 3.72
C SER A 68 -4.37 12.23 3.79
N GLN A 69 -4.38 11.53 2.65
CA GLN A 69 -4.88 10.14 2.53
C GLN A 69 -3.78 9.07 2.64
N ARG A 70 -2.57 9.45 3.08
CA ARG A 70 -1.41 8.55 3.13
C ARG A 70 -1.66 7.24 3.90
N TYR A 71 -2.48 7.28 4.94
CA TYR A 71 -2.80 6.09 5.73
C TYR A 71 -3.71 5.12 4.97
N ALA A 72 -4.76 5.61 4.31
CA ALA A 72 -5.63 4.79 3.48
C ALA A 72 -4.84 4.13 2.35
N ILE A 73 -3.99 4.90 1.66
CA ILE A 73 -3.12 4.38 0.60
C ILE A 73 -2.16 3.31 1.15
N SER A 74 -1.51 3.59 2.29
CA SER A 74 -0.60 2.63 2.92
C SER A 74 -1.30 1.35 3.34
N ASN A 75 -2.53 1.44 3.86
CA ASN A 75 -3.32 0.27 4.25
C ASN A 75 -3.68 -0.59 3.04
N ILE A 76 -4.12 0.03 1.94
CA ILE A 76 -4.42 -0.67 0.69
C ILE A 76 -3.19 -1.45 0.20
N VAL A 77 -2.02 -0.80 0.16
CA VAL A 77 -0.77 -1.47 -0.25
C VAL A 77 -0.46 -2.66 0.65
N LYS A 78 -0.53 -2.47 1.98
CA LYS A 78 -0.28 -3.56 2.95
C LYS A 78 -1.29 -4.71 2.82
N CYS A 79 -2.55 -4.41 2.54
CA CYS A 79 -3.56 -5.46 2.30
C CYS A 79 -3.22 -6.28 1.04
N TYR A 80 -2.78 -5.62 -0.04
CA TYR A 80 -2.33 -6.35 -1.24
C TYR A 80 -1.06 -7.16 -1.00
N GLU A 81 -0.09 -6.62 -0.27
CA GLU A 81 1.11 -7.35 0.14
C GLU A 81 0.74 -8.58 1.00
N ALA A 82 -0.15 -8.41 1.98
CA ALA A 82 -0.63 -9.51 2.80
C ALA A 82 -1.35 -10.59 1.98
N LYS A 83 -2.18 -10.19 1.00
CA LYS A 83 -2.80 -11.14 0.07
C LYS A 83 -1.73 -11.88 -0.75
N GLY A 84 -0.71 -11.19 -1.25
CA GLY A 84 0.41 -11.81 -1.96
C GLY A 84 1.11 -12.86 -1.11
N VAL A 85 1.47 -12.53 0.13
CA VAL A 85 2.10 -13.46 1.07
C VAL A 85 1.20 -14.66 1.36
N LEU A 86 -0.12 -14.46 1.51
CA LEU A 86 -1.07 -15.56 1.73
C LEU A 86 -1.15 -16.49 0.52
N VAL A 87 -1.11 -15.94 -0.69
CA VAL A 87 -1.10 -16.73 -1.92
C VAL A 87 0.22 -17.50 -2.06
N ASP A 88 1.34 -16.83 -1.85
CA ASP A 88 2.68 -17.43 -1.95
C ASP A 88 2.88 -18.56 -0.93
N ASN A 89 2.37 -18.37 0.29
CA ASN A 89 2.42 -19.37 1.37
C ASN A 89 1.18 -20.30 1.37
N ARG A 90 0.40 -20.30 0.30
CA ARG A 90 -0.78 -21.20 0.11
C ARG A 90 -1.86 -21.06 1.17
N GLY A 91 -2.06 -19.85 1.63
CA GLY A 91 -3.21 -19.46 2.45
C GLY A 91 -3.06 -19.69 3.95
N ALA A 92 -2.05 -20.41 4.44
CA ALA A 92 -1.94 -20.58 5.87
C ALA A 92 -0.50 -20.76 6.36
N LEU A 93 -0.16 -19.98 7.37
CA LEU A 93 0.99 -20.26 8.22
C LEU A 93 0.54 -21.22 9.31
N GLY A 94 1.26 -22.31 9.47
CA GLY A 94 0.96 -23.33 10.48
C GLY A 94 2.21 -23.92 11.09
N ILE A 95 2.03 -24.61 12.18
CA ILE A 95 3.07 -25.43 12.81
C ILE A 95 2.84 -26.87 12.40
N ILE A 96 3.90 -27.52 11.96
CA ILE A 96 3.95 -28.97 11.79
C ILE A 96 4.63 -29.54 13.03
N SER A 97 3.91 -30.36 13.79
CA SER A 97 4.44 -31.04 14.97
C SER A 97 4.43 -32.56 14.75
N ASN A 98 5.36 -33.26 15.40
CA ASN A 98 5.31 -34.69 15.44
C ASN A 98 4.16 -35.13 16.37
N ASP A 99 3.30 -36.06 15.90
CA ASP A 99 2.21 -36.64 16.69
C ASP A 99 2.59 -38.04 17.22
N SER A 100 3.82 -38.52 16.95
CA SER A 100 4.30 -39.76 17.51
C SER A 100 4.59 -39.61 19.00
N LYS A 101 4.16 -40.60 19.77
CA LYS A 101 4.35 -40.67 21.22
C LYS A 101 5.28 -41.86 21.54
N ASP A 102 6.08 -41.69 22.56
CA ASP A 102 6.86 -42.78 23.11
C ASP A 102 5.97 -43.80 23.91
N ALA A 103 6.56 -44.88 24.40
CA ALA A 103 5.87 -45.88 25.19
C ALA A 103 5.28 -45.31 26.51
N MET A 104 5.69 -44.12 26.94
CA MET A 104 5.20 -43.39 28.12
C MET A 104 4.18 -42.32 27.77
N GLY A 105 3.83 -42.15 26.47
CA GLY A 105 2.85 -41.17 26.00
C GLY A 105 3.39 -39.73 25.85
N GLN A 106 4.71 -39.53 25.95
CA GLN A 106 5.35 -38.26 25.73
C GLN A 106 5.56 -38.01 24.23
N SER A 107 5.36 -36.76 23.79
CA SER A 107 5.60 -36.37 22.38
C SER A 107 7.10 -36.43 22.07
N LEU A 108 7.45 -37.18 21.02
CA LEU A 108 8.82 -37.22 20.52
C LEU A 108 9.11 -35.95 19.70
N PRO A 109 10.27 -35.28 19.91
CA PRO A 109 10.68 -34.18 19.06
C PRO A 109 10.94 -34.67 17.63
N ILE A 110 10.66 -33.79 16.63
CA ILE A 110 11.06 -34.08 15.25
C ILE A 110 12.57 -33.99 15.16
N ASP A 111 13.19 -35.03 14.57
CA ASP A 111 14.62 -34.99 14.30
C ASP A 111 14.97 -33.87 13.31
N ASN A 112 16.19 -33.35 13.43
CA ASN A 112 16.63 -32.25 12.57
C ASN A 112 16.66 -32.63 11.09
N GLU A 113 17.03 -33.89 10.77
CA GLU A 113 17.03 -34.37 9.39
C GLU A 113 15.60 -34.45 8.81
N ASP A 114 14.64 -34.95 9.59
CA ASP A 114 13.24 -35.03 9.18
C ASP A 114 12.62 -33.64 9.04
N ARG A 115 13.00 -32.70 9.92
CA ARG A 115 12.57 -31.31 9.80
C ARG A 115 13.05 -30.66 8.49
N ASP A 116 14.32 -30.83 8.14
CA ASP A 116 14.91 -30.25 6.94
C ASP A 116 14.35 -30.91 5.67
N ARG A 117 14.08 -32.22 5.69
CA ARG A 117 13.36 -32.93 4.62
C ARG A 117 11.94 -32.37 4.44
N LEU A 118 11.16 -32.24 5.51
CA LEU A 118 9.81 -31.71 5.47
C LEU A 118 9.80 -30.26 4.94
N GLN A 119 10.75 -29.39 5.35
CA GLN A 119 10.88 -28.06 4.82
C GLN A 119 11.21 -28.05 3.32
N THR A 120 12.11 -28.91 2.89
CA THR A 120 12.52 -29.04 1.48
C THR A 120 11.36 -29.53 0.63
N ASP A 121 10.65 -30.55 1.10
CA ASP A 121 9.49 -31.10 0.42
C ASP A 121 8.35 -30.07 0.38
N TYR A 122 8.08 -29.37 1.47
CA TYR A 122 7.08 -28.29 1.48
C TYR A 122 7.33 -27.19 0.45
N LYS A 123 8.60 -26.85 0.20
CA LYS A 123 8.97 -25.86 -0.84
C LYS A 123 8.73 -26.38 -2.27
N LYS A 124 8.75 -27.68 -2.48
CA LYS A 124 8.50 -28.30 -3.80
C LYS A 124 7.02 -28.40 -4.15
N TYR A 125 6.12 -28.23 -3.18
CA TYR A 125 4.69 -28.41 -3.38
C TYR A 125 3.95 -27.07 -3.54
N GLY A 126 3.02 -26.99 -4.47
CA GLY A 126 2.23 -25.79 -4.69
C GLY A 126 1.26 -25.89 -5.86
N MET A 127 0.49 -24.81 -6.02
CA MET A 127 -0.46 -24.66 -7.13
C MET A 127 0.20 -24.11 -8.41
N LEU A 128 1.44 -23.68 -8.38
CA LEU A 128 2.17 -23.19 -9.54
C LEU A 128 2.57 -24.35 -10.45
N GLN A 129 2.62 -24.08 -11.75
CA GLN A 129 3.14 -25.03 -12.74
C GLN A 129 4.55 -25.48 -12.32
N ASN A 130 4.80 -26.77 -12.30
CA ASN A 130 6.03 -27.45 -11.88
C ASN A 130 6.16 -27.74 -10.36
N LEU A 131 5.11 -27.51 -9.58
CA LEU A 131 5.09 -27.95 -8.19
C LEU A 131 4.13 -29.13 -8.01
N TYR A 132 4.48 -30.03 -7.08
CA TYR A 132 3.62 -31.19 -6.80
C TYR A 132 2.37 -30.77 -6.01
N PRO A 133 1.18 -31.25 -6.37
CA PRO A 133 -0.06 -30.86 -5.70
C PRO A 133 -0.28 -31.55 -4.35
N LEU A 134 0.49 -32.57 -4.01
CA LEU A 134 0.31 -33.43 -2.83
C LEU A 134 1.63 -33.63 -2.07
N ILE A 135 1.57 -33.51 -0.75
CA ILE A 135 2.65 -33.88 0.14
C ILE A 135 2.41 -35.32 0.61
N ILE A 136 3.34 -36.20 0.31
CA ILE A 136 3.34 -37.60 0.80
C ILE A 136 4.47 -37.71 1.83
N THR A 137 4.12 -38.03 3.08
CA THR A 137 5.08 -38.21 4.15
C THR A 137 4.81 -39.51 4.87
N ASN A 138 5.89 -40.21 5.28
CA ASN A 138 5.80 -41.40 6.11
C ASN A 138 5.80 -41.05 7.61
N ALA A 139 6.01 -39.79 7.98
CA ALA A 139 6.00 -39.34 9.36
C ALA A 139 4.58 -39.05 9.86
N THR A 140 4.28 -39.39 11.08
CA THR A 140 3.03 -39.01 11.76
C THR A 140 3.15 -37.55 12.16
N VAL A 141 2.63 -36.64 11.32
CA VAL A 141 2.70 -35.22 11.55
C VAL A 141 1.31 -34.65 11.76
N LYS A 142 1.21 -33.68 12.67
CA LYS A 142 0.01 -32.88 12.90
C LYS A 142 0.26 -31.47 12.42
N TYR A 143 -0.61 -31.00 11.54
CA TYR A 143 -0.60 -29.61 11.10
C TYR A 143 -1.59 -28.80 11.93
N GLN A 144 -1.11 -27.74 12.54
CA GLN A 144 -1.95 -26.76 13.23
C GLN A 144 -1.83 -25.41 12.54
N GLN A 145 -2.91 -24.96 11.98
CA GLN A 145 -2.99 -23.62 11.39
C GLN A 145 -2.95 -22.56 12.49
N ILE A 146 -2.04 -21.58 12.35
CA ILE A 146 -1.88 -20.47 13.30
C ILE A 146 -2.43 -19.19 12.72
N ALA A 147 -2.28 -19.00 11.40
CA ALA A 147 -2.74 -17.79 10.74
C ALA A 147 -4.23 -17.86 10.39
N SER A 148 -4.89 -16.73 10.52
CA SER A 148 -6.25 -16.54 10.02
C SER A 148 -6.27 -16.63 8.49
N SER A 149 -7.36 -17.13 7.93
CA SER A 149 -7.56 -17.11 6.47
C SER A 149 -7.69 -15.67 5.96
N ALA A 150 -7.49 -15.46 4.65
CA ALA A 150 -7.69 -14.14 4.04
C ALA A 150 -9.10 -13.58 4.30
N LYS A 151 -10.10 -14.47 4.37
CA LYS A 151 -11.48 -14.13 4.70
C LYS A 151 -11.63 -13.69 6.15
N ASP A 152 -10.97 -14.38 7.10
CA ASP A 152 -11.04 -14.02 8.52
C ASP A 152 -10.34 -12.68 8.78
N LEU A 153 -9.35 -12.31 7.97
CA LEU A 153 -8.67 -11.03 8.02
C LEU A 153 -9.46 -9.89 7.35
N MET A 154 -10.58 -10.19 6.68
CA MET A 154 -11.45 -9.22 6.01
C MET A 154 -10.68 -8.24 5.09
N LEU A 155 -9.60 -8.72 4.46
CA LEU A 155 -8.68 -7.86 3.68
C LEU A 155 -9.38 -7.12 2.53
N ASP A 156 -10.36 -7.77 1.89
CA ASP A 156 -11.14 -7.15 0.80
C ASP A 156 -12.03 -6.04 1.32
N GLU A 157 -12.65 -6.23 2.47
CA GLU A 157 -13.51 -5.22 3.09
C GLU A 157 -12.71 -3.99 3.53
N PHE A 158 -11.50 -4.19 4.05
CA PHE A 158 -10.60 -3.08 4.37
C PHE A 158 -10.21 -2.30 3.12
N ILE A 159 -9.84 -2.98 2.02
CA ILE A 159 -9.52 -2.33 0.74
C ILE A 159 -10.71 -1.50 0.26
N ILE A 160 -11.91 -2.07 0.23
CA ILE A 160 -13.13 -1.38 -0.22
C ILE A 160 -13.40 -0.15 0.66
N SER A 161 -13.24 -0.27 1.98
CA SER A 161 -13.44 0.84 2.91
C SER A 161 -12.46 1.99 2.64
N ASP A 162 -11.17 1.68 2.49
CA ASP A 162 -10.13 2.68 2.22
C ASP A 162 -10.28 3.30 0.83
N VAL A 163 -10.70 2.53 -0.19
CA VAL A 163 -11.02 3.05 -1.53
C VAL A 163 -12.21 4.01 -1.47
N LYS A 164 -13.27 3.70 -0.71
CA LYS A 164 -14.38 4.63 -0.49
C LYS A 164 -13.91 5.93 0.15
N GLN A 165 -13.00 5.87 1.12
CA GLN A 165 -12.42 7.05 1.74
C GLN A 165 -11.63 7.89 0.72
N LEU A 166 -10.85 7.26 -0.15
CA LEU A 166 -10.15 7.96 -1.24
C LEU A 166 -11.13 8.62 -2.21
N CYS A 167 -12.17 7.90 -2.64
CA CYS A 167 -13.20 8.44 -3.51
C CYS A 167 -13.84 9.71 -2.90
N ASN A 168 -14.18 9.67 -1.62
CA ASN A 168 -14.74 10.82 -0.91
C ASN A 168 -13.76 12.00 -0.87
N ALA A 169 -12.46 11.75 -0.62
CA ALA A 169 -11.44 12.80 -0.58
C ALA A 169 -11.26 13.50 -1.94
N PHE A 170 -11.45 12.78 -3.04
CA PHE A 170 -11.35 13.31 -4.40
C PHE A 170 -12.70 13.70 -5.00
N SER A 171 -13.79 13.64 -4.23
CA SER A 171 -15.15 13.89 -4.71
C SER A 171 -15.53 13.02 -5.93
N PHE A 172 -15.01 11.80 -5.96
CA PHE A 172 -15.26 10.84 -7.03
C PHE A 172 -16.33 9.84 -6.58
N PRO A 173 -17.40 9.62 -7.36
CA PRO A 173 -18.44 8.64 -6.99
C PRO A 173 -17.87 7.22 -6.98
N PHE A 174 -17.92 6.54 -5.83
CA PHE A 174 -17.44 5.16 -5.68
C PHE A 174 -18.12 4.18 -6.64
N GLN A 175 -19.41 4.42 -6.95
CA GLN A 175 -20.22 3.60 -7.86
C GLN A 175 -19.65 3.52 -9.29
N LEU A 176 -18.80 4.46 -9.69
CA LEU A 176 -18.13 4.43 -11.01
C LEU A 176 -16.93 3.49 -11.06
N LEU A 177 -16.48 2.98 -9.90
CA LEU A 177 -15.46 1.93 -9.84
C LEU A 177 -16.11 0.57 -10.05
N ALA A 178 -15.34 -0.39 -10.57
CA ALA A 178 -15.83 -1.75 -10.81
C ALA A 178 -16.37 -2.41 -9.52
N GLU A 179 -15.70 -2.15 -8.40
CA GLU A 179 -16.11 -2.66 -7.08
C GLU A 179 -17.37 -1.98 -6.51
N GLY A 180 -17.73 -0.80 -7.04
CA GLY A 180 -18.92 -0.06 -6.63
C GLY A 180 -20.19 -0.47 -7.38
N SER A 181 -20.05 -1.13 -8.53
CA SER A 181 -21.17 -1.49 -9.39
C SER A 181 -22.06 -2.62 -8.84
N GLU A 182 -21.52 -3.46 -7.96
CA GLU A 182 -22.25 -4.59 -7.37
C GLU A 182 -23.24 -4.21 -6.26
N THR A 183 -23.20 -2.96 -5.78
CA THR A 183 -24.04 -2.50 -4.66
C THR A 183 -25.29 -1.75 -5.08
N THR A 184 -25.62 -1.68 -6.36
CA THR A 184 -26.65 -0.75 -6.87
C THR A 184 -27.88 -1.41 -7.52
N PHE A 185 -28.10 -2.71 -7.32
CA PHE A 185 -29.38 -3.33 -7.77
C PHE A 185 -29.92 -4.31 -6.75
#